data_4ef576b7e39d56d6b7d6f7452eee2bc4
#
_entry.id   4ef576b7e39d56d6b7d6f7452eee2bc4
#
_cell.length_a   1.000
_cell.length_b   1.000
_cell.length_c   1.000
_cell.angle_alpha   90.00
_cell.angle_beta   90.00
_cell.angle_gamma   90.00
#
_symmetry.space_group_name_H-M   'P 1'
#
loop_
_entity.id
_entity.type
_entity.pdbx_description
1 polymer ?
#
loop_
_entity_poly.entity_id
_entity_poly.type
_entity_poly.pdbx_seq_one_letter_code
_entity_poly.pdbx_strand_id
1 'polypeptide(L)'
;MAKREKKKLTIDEYIEIGKGDITVYIIVTIILLAVSLYFGIKYNFYIHLLFIGLIMIGRIWERIDTLLTLRKIKTYLVDNNLLDKIGKIDYWNDRYYFLTDNYMIIKQKREIHSFKYSEIERIFKESYVELSKHSYSQEHLHIIANDNDFKILISTTVLVGEDYKDISDYLIKKNPNIIVDDTIKNKRIDIVRMGKR
;
A
#
# COMPACT_ATOMS: atom_id res chain seq x y z
N MET A 1 7.31 22.64 -13.18
CA MET A 1 5.94 22.08 -13.11
C MET A 1 5.48 22.15 -11.65
N ALA A 2 4.46 22.93 -11.33
CA ALA A 2 3.94 23.02 -9.99
C ALA A 2 3.31 21.65 -9.61
N LYS A 3 3.86 20.98 -8.59
CA LYS A 3 3.24 19.80 -7.98
C LYS A 3 1.85 20.25 -7.51
N ARG A 4 0.78 19.78 -8.16
CA ARG A 4 -0.59 19.98 -7.65
C ARG A 4 -0.61 19.45 -6.22
N GLU A 5 -0.82 20.31 -5.24
CA GLU A 5 -1.09 19.88 -3.87
C GLU A 5 -2.28 18.92 -3.90
N LYS A 6 -2.04 17.67 -3.56
CA LYS A 6 -3.12 16.71 -3.43
C LYS A 6 -3.99 17.15 -2.25
N LYS A 7 -5.29 17.29 -2.48
CA LYS A 7 -6.25 17.63 -1.43
C LYS A 7 -6.17 16.55 -0.34
N LYS A 8 -5.83 16.95 0.87
CA LYS A 8 -5.83 16.08 2.04
C LYS A 8 -7.26 15.74 2.43
N LEU A 9 -7.57 14.49 2.60
CA LEU A 9 -8.89 13.96 2.87
C LEU A 9 -8.92 13.23 4.22
N THR A 10 -10.08 13.20 4.85
CA THR A 10 -10.33 12.34 6.01
C THR A 10 -10.53 10.89 5.57
N ILE A 11 -10.47 9.94 6.51
CA ILE A 11 -10.71 8.53 6.20
C ILE A 11 -12.13 8.29 5.67
N ASP A 12 -13.11 9.07 6.14
CA ASP A 12 -14.49 8.96 5.66
C ASP A 12 -14.64 9.46 4.22
N GLU A 13 -14.01 10.59 3.88
CA GLU A 13 -13.98 11.08 2.51
C GLU A 13 -13.32 10.08 1.57
N TYR A 14 -12.23 9.41 1.99
CA TYR A 14 -11.59 8.34 1.21
C TYR A 14 -12.52 7.13 1.01
N ILE A 15 -13.26 6.72 2.05
CA ILE A 15 -14.22 5.63 1.94
C ILE A 15 -15.35 5.98 0.96
N GLU A 16 -15.89 7.19 1.01
CA GLU A 16 -16.96 7.64 0.10
C GLU A 16 -16.47 7.73 -1.36
N ILE A 17 -15.27 8.26 -1.58
CA ILE A 17 -14.66 8.28 -2.91
C ILE A 17 -14.45 6.84 -3.40
N GLY A 18 -13.93 5.94 -2.57
CA GLY A 18 -13.73 4.53 -2.92
C GLY A 18 -15.01 3.80 -3.30
N LYS A 19 -16.14 4.11 -2.65
CA LYS A 19 -17.47 3.59 -3.05
C LYS A 19 -17.88 4.11 -4.41
N GLY A 20 -17.69 5.41 -4.66
CA GLY A 20 -17.98 6.05 -5.96
C GLY A 20 -17.15 5.42 -7.08
N ASP A 21 -15.86 5.25 -6.85
CA ASP A 21 -14.94 4.62 -7.81
C ASP A 21 -15.38 3.18 -8.16
N ILE A 22 -15.73 2.36 -7.17
CA ILE A 22 -16.20 0.99 -7.41
C ILE A 22 -17.46 1.00 -8.30
N THR A 23 -18.40 1.90 -8.01
CA THR A 23 -19.63 2.02 -8.81
C THR A 23 -19.32 2.36 -10.26
N VAL A 24 -18.43 3.33 -10.50
CA VAL A 24 -17.98 3.71 -11.84
C VAL A 24 -17.30 2.54 -12.54
N TYR A 25 -16.39 1.82 -11.85
CA TYR A 25 -15.72 0.64 -12.41
C TYR A 25 -16.72 -0.46 -12.81
N ILE A 26 -17.73 -0.72 -12.00
CA ILE A 26 -18.78 -1.70 -12.32
C ILE A 26 -19.54 -1.28 -13.57
N ILE A 27 -19.99 -0.02 -13.67
CA ILE A 27 -20.74 0.50 -14.84
C ILE A 27 -19.86 0.38 -16.09
N VAL A 28 -18.62 0.85 -16.05
CA VAL A 28 -17.68 0.76 -17.19
C VAL A 28 -17.45 -0.69 -17.60
N THR A 29 -17.32 -1.60 -16.61
CA THR A 29 -17.15 -3.03 -16.89
C THR A 29 -18.36 -3.61 -17.62
N ILE A 30 -19.58 -3.31 -17.18
CA ILE A 30 -20.81 -3.77 -17.83
C ILE A 30 -20.88 -3.27 -19.29
N ILE A 31 -20.56 -1.98 -19.51
CA ILE A 31 -20.56 -1.40 -20.86
C ILE A 31 -19.51 -2.10 -21.75
N LEU A 32 -18.27 -2.26 -21.25
CA LEU A 32 -17.21 -2.93 -22.01
C LEU A 32 -17.55 -4.37 -22.33
N LEU A 33 -18.13 -5.10 -21.37
CA LEU A 33 -18.57 -6.49 -21.61
C LEU A 33 -19.69 -6.56 -22.64
N ALA A 34 -20.67 -5.66 -22.61
CA ALA A 34 -21.76 -5.61 -23.58
C ALA A 34 -21.23 -5.32 -24.99
N VAL A 35 -20.35 -4.33 -25.14
CA VAL A 35 -19.68 -3.98 -26.41
C VAL A 35 -18.83 -5.16 -26.89
N SER A 36 -18.05 -5.75 -26.04
CA SER A 36 -17.21 -6.90 -26.39
C SER A 36 -18.01 -8.12 -26.76
N LEU A 37 -19.16 -8.36 -26.12
CA LEU A 37 -20.10 -9.46 -26.49
C LEU A 37 -20.66 -9.25 -27.89
N TYR A 38 -21.08 -8.03 -28.21
CA TYR A 38 -21.56 -7.69 -29.55
C TYR A 38 -20.53 -7.98 -30.65
N PHE A 39 -19.29 -7.52 -30.46
CA PHE A 39 -18.18 -7.78 -31.37
C PHE A 39 -17.74 -9.24 -31.37
N GLY A 40 -17.76 -9.91 -30.21
CA GLY A 40 -17.44 -11.32 -30.08
C GLY A 40 -18.37 -12.21 -30.89
N ILE A 41 -19.70 -11.95 -30.87
CA ILE A 41 -20.69 -12.66 -31.65
C ILE A 41 -20.49 -12.38 -33.14
N LYS A 42 -20.27 -11.10 -33.51
CA LYS A 42 -20.17 -10.68 -34.93
C LYS A 42 -18.89 -11.19 -35.60
N TYR A 43 -17.79 -11.33 -34.89
CA TYR A 43 -16.46 -11.63 -35.44
C TYR A 43 -15.83 -12.92 -34.89
N ASN A 44 -16.53 -13.72 -34.10
CA ASN A 44 -16.01 -14.92 -33.42
C ASN A 44 -14.81 -14.70 -32.50
N PHE A 45 -14.73 -13.55 -31.83
CA PHE A 45 -13.58 -13.12 -31.01
C PHE A 45 -13.80 -13.36 -29.49
N TYR A 46 -14.23 -14.57 -29.10
CA TYR A 46 -14.61 -14.87 -27.71
C TYR A 46 -13.43 -14.88 -26.72
N ILE A 47 -12.21 -15.21 -27.17
CA ILE A 47 -11.02 -15.27 -26.29
C ILE A 47 -10.70 -13.89 -25.71
N HIS A 48 -10.80 -12.82 -26.49
CA HIS A 48 -10.51 -11.46 -26.02
C HIS A 48 -11.51 -10.98 -24.96
N LEU A 49 -12.75 -11.40 -25.08
CA LEU A 49 -13.82 -11.17 -24.10
C LEU A 49 -13.42 -11.71 -22.71
N LEU A 50 -12.90 -12.93 -22.70
CA LEU A 50 -12.50 -13.60 -21.46
C LEU A 50 -11.35 -12.87 -20.78
N PHE A 51 -10.35 -12.43 -21.54
CA PHE A 51 -9.22 -11.64 -21.03
C PHE A 51 -9.65 -10.28 -20.47
N ILE A 52 -10.49 -9.53 -21.20
CA ILE A 52 -11.01 -8.24 -20.74
C ILE A 52 -11.79 -8.43 -19.43
N GLY A 53 -12.67 -9.45 -19.38
CA GLY A 53 -13.44 -9.77 -18.19
C GLY A 53 -12.55 -10.06 -16.96
N LEU A 54 -11.51 -10.88 -17.12
CA LEU A 54 -10.59 -11.21 -16.05
C LEU A 54 -9.82 -9.98 -15.52
N ILE A 55 -9.34 -9.12 -16.45
CA ILE A 55 -8.63 -7.89 -16.06
C ILE A 55 -9.56 -6.97 -15.26
N MET A 56 -10.80 -6.78 -15.72
CA MET A 56 -11.76 -5.90 -15.07
C MET A 56 -12.20 -6.43 -13.71
N ILE A 57 -12.42 -7.74 -13.57
CA ILE A 57 -12.69 -8.38 -12.27
C ILE A 57 -11.54 -8.16 -11.31
N GLY A 58 -10.29 -8.33 -11.77
CA GLY A 58 -9.09 -8.08 -10.96
C GLY A 58 -9.04 -6.63 -10.44
N ARG A 59 -9.36 -5.65 -11.29
CA ARG A 59 -9.40 -4.23 -10.91
C ARG A 59 -10.51 -3.92 -9.90
N ILE A 60 -11.70 -4.49 -10.09
CA ILE A 60 -12.81 -4.33 -9.14
C ILE A 60 -12.42 -4.93 -7.80
N TRP A 61 -11.82 -6.14 -7.80
CA TRP A 61 -11.36 -6.80 -6.58
C TRP A 61 -10.33 -5.98 -5.82
N GLU A 62 -9.34 -5.42 -6.50
CA GLU A 62 -8.34 -4.52 -5.92
C GLU A 62 -8.99 -3.32 -5.20
N ARG A 63 -10.00 -2.70 -5.82
CA ARG A 63 -10.73 -1.58 -5.23
C ARG A 63 -11.57 -1.98 -4.02
N ILE A 64 -12.18 -3.14 -4.07
CA ILE A 64 -12.93 -3.70 -2.94
C ILE A 64 -11.99 -3.97 -1.76
N ASP A 65 -10.84 -4.59 -2.00
CA ASP A 65 -9.85 -4.87 -0.93
C ASP A 65 -9.35 -3.59 -0.27
N THR A 66 -9.07 -2.56 -1.07
CA THR A 66 -8.72 -1.23 -0.58
C THR A 66 -9.80 -0.66 0.33
N LEU A 67 -11.07 -0.70 -0.10
CA LEU A 67 -12.20 -0.20 0.68
C LEU A 67 -12.40 -0.98 1.99
N LEU A 68 -12.26 -2.31 1.94
CA LEU A 68 -12.32 -3.16 3.12
C LEU A 68 -11.18 -2.84 4.10
N THR A 69 -10.00 -2.56 3.59
CA THR A 69 -8.84 -2.14 4.39
C THR A 69 -9.11 -0.81 5.08
N LEU A 70 -9.61 0.20 4.38
CA LEU A 70 -9.98 1.50 4.96
C LEU A 70 -11.05 1.35 6.06
N ARG A 71 -12.06 0.51 5.83
CA ARG A 71 -13.09 0.24 6.85
C ARG A 71 -12.50 -0.41 8.11
N LYS A 72 -11.60 -1.40 7.95
CA LYS A 72 -10.92 -2.02 9.09
C LYS A 72 -10.09 -1.01 9.88
N ILE A 73 -9.36 -0.12 9.19
CA ILE A 73 -8.59 0.93 9.83
C ILE A 73 -9.53 1.90 10.55
N LYS A 74 -10.65 2.31 9.92
CA LYS A 74 -11.63 3.16 10.59
C LYS A 74 -12.17 2.51 11.86
N THR A 75 -12.56 1.23 11.82
CA THR A 75 -13.03 0.49 13.00
C THR A 75 -11.95 0.50 14.10
N TYR A 76 -10.71 0.17 13.76
CA TYR A 76 -9.59 0.22 14.71
C TYR A 76 -9.44 1.62 15.36
N LEU A 77 -9.54 2.68 14.57
CA LEU A 77 -9.42 4.05 15.07
C LEU A 77 -10.56 4.45 15.98
N VAL A 78 -11.78 4.00 15.69
CA VAL A 78 -12.95 4.21 16.55
C VAL A 78 -12.77 3.47 17.88
N ASP A 79 -12.42 2.19 17.83
CA ASP A 79 -12.24 1.34 19.02
C ASP A 79 -11.15 1.86 19.96
N ASN A 80 -10.14 2.55 19.42
CA ASN A 80 -9.04 3.15 20.19
C ASN A 80 -9.23 4.65 20.48
N ASN A 81 -10.38 5.24 20.17
CA ASN A 81 -10.66 6.68 20.34
C ASN A 81 -9.62 7.59 19.64
N LEU A 82 -9.19 7.21 18.45
CA LEU A 82 -8.18 7.91 17.68
C LEU A 82 -8.75 8.62 16.45
N LEU A 83 -9.98 8.32 16.02
CA LEU A 83 -10.53 8.81 14.75
C LEU A 83 -10.45 10.32 14.61
N ASP A 84 -10.82 11.07 15.65
CA ASP A 84 -10.79 12.55 15.64
C ASP A 84 -9.37 13.11 15.83
N LYS A 85 -8.42 12.29 16.28
CA LYS A 85 -7.05 12.71 16.62
C LYS A 85 -6.07 12.58 15.46
N ILE A 86 -6.32 11.67 14.53
CA ILE A 86 -5.39 11.40 13.42
C ILE A 86 -5.30 12.56 12.44
N GLY A 87 -6.35 13.39 12.30
CA GLY A 87 -6.44 14.45 11.30
C GLY A 87 -6.68 13.91 9.89
N LYS A 88 -6.19 14.61 8.88
CA LYS A 88 -6.33 14.23 7.49
C LYS A 88 -5.22 13.29 7.06
N ILE A 89 -5.50 12.48 6.04
CA ILE A 89 -4.53 11.58 5.43
C ILE A 89 -3.68 12.40 4.45
N ASP A 90 -2.38 12.44 4.69
CA ASP A 90 -1.39 13.09 3.83
C ASP A 90 -0.96 12.18 2.69
N TYR A 91 -0.72 10.93 3.08
CA TYR A 91 -0.18 9.92 2.20
C TYR A 91 -0.66 8.54 2.64
N TRP A 92 -0.91 7.66 1.70
CA TRP A 92 -1.28 6.28 1.99
C TRP A 92 -0.75 5.29 0.95
N ASN A 93 -0.30 4.17 1.47
CA ASN A 93 -0.11 2.96 0.72
C ASN A 93 -1.14 1.97 1.25
N ASP A 94 -2.17 1.65 0.46
CA ASP A 94 -3.34 0.86 0.85
C ASP A 94 -3.01 -0.52 1.40
N ARG A 95 -1.79 -1.02 1.18
CA ARG A 95 -1.34 -2.33 1.65
C ARG A 95 -0.63 -2.28 2.98
N TYR A 96 0.12 -1.22 3.27
CA TYR A 96 1.12 -1.27 4.33
C TYR A 96 1.01 -0.15 5.36
N TYR A 97 0.76 1.09 4.96
CA TYR A 97 0.78 2.22 5.90
C TYR A 97 0.01 3.44 5.43
N PHE A 98 -0.34 4.28 6.39
CA PHE A 98 -1.02 5.57 6.21
C PHE A 98 -0.29 6.64 7.00
N LEU A 99 0.06 7.73 6.36
CA LEU A 99 0.60 8.91 7.00
C LEU A 99 -0.51 9.95 7.10
N THR A 100 -0.77 10.41 8.32
CA THR A 100 -1.81 11.41 8.59
C THR A 100 -1.19 12.68 9.16
N ASP A 101 -1.99 13.67 9.51
CA ASP A 101 -1.44 14.89 10.10
C ASP A 101 -0.67 14.62 11.40
N ASN A 102 -1.16 13.70 12.25
CA ASN A 102 -0.67 13.50 13.61
C ASN A 102 -0.12 12.11 13.91
N TYR A 103 -0.46 11.11 13.10
CA TYR A 103 -0.15 9.71 13.36
C TYR A 103 0.37 9.01 12.10
N MET A 104 1.23 8.04 12.34
CA MET A 104 1.51 6.98 11.39
C MET A 104 0.70 5.75 11.76
N ILE A 105 0.02 5.15 10.79
CA ILE A 105 -0.76 3.92 10.94
C ILE A 105 -0.13 2.86 10.06
N ILE A 106 0.22 1.73 10.64
CA ILE A 106 0.84 0.60 9.94
C ILE A 106 -0.12 -0.59 9.95
N LYS A 107 -0.26 -1.24 8.81
CA LYS A 107 -0.93 -2.53 8.67
C LYS A 107 0.14 -3.60 8.49
N GLN A 108 0.32 -4.43 9.51
CA GLN A 108 1.26 -5.54 9.47
C GLN A 108 0.51 -6.86 9.60
N LYS A 109 0.51 -7.69 8.55
CA LYS A 109 -0.27 -8.93 8.47
C LYS A 109 -1.77 -8.65 8.69
N ARG A 110 -2.31 -8.98 9.86
CA ARG A 110 -3.73 -8.78 10.24
C ARG A 110 -3.91 -7.68 11.28
N GLU A 111 -2.82 -7.18 11.84
CA GLU A 111 -2.81 -6.20 12.91
C GLU A 111 -2.65 -4.79 12.35
N ILE A 112 -3.25 -3.84 13.06
CA ILE A 112 -3.14 -2.42 12.77
C ILE A 112 -2.51 -1.78 13.98
N HIS A 113 -1.46 -1.00 13.75
CA HIS A 113 -0.76 -0.26 14.78
C HIS A 113 -0.81 1.23 14.44
N SER A 114 -0.95 2.06 15.44
CA SER A 114 -0.91 3.51 15.28
C SER A 114 -0.01 4.12 16.33
N PHE A 115 0.83 5.04 15.93
CA PHE A 115 1.71 5.77 16.84
C PHE A 115 1.85 7.22 16.37
N LYS A 116 2.05 8.11 17.34
CA LYS A 116 2.38 9.51 17.07
C LYS A 116 3.77 9.58 16.45
N TYR A 117 4.00 10.60 15.63
CA TYR A 117 5.36 10.81 15.12
C TYR A 117 6.40 11.00 16.21
N SER A 118 6.02 11.57 17.36
CA SER A 118 6.90 11.74 18.53
C SER A 118 7.30 10.41 19.20
N GLU A 119 6.60 9.32 18.92
CA GLU A 119 6.89 7.99 19.46
C GLU A 119 7.85 7.20 18.56
N ILE A 120 8.15 7.71 17.36
CA ILE A 120 9.11 7.10 16.43
C ILE A 120 10.52 7.53 16.86
N GLU A 121 11.33 6.56 17.23
CA GLU A 121 12.70 6.76 17.73
C GLU A 121 13.73 6.65 16.62
N ARG A 122 13.57 5.63 15.75
CA ARG A 122 14.54 5.30 14.72
C ARG A 122 13.86 4.72 13.49
N ILE A 123 14.43 5.01 12.32
CA ILE A 123 14.09 4.38 11.05
C ILE A 123 15.36 3.90 10.36
N PHE A 124 15.29 2.76 9.68
CA PHE A 124 16.36 2.26 8.83
C PHE A 124 15.83 1.41 7.68
N LYS A 125 16.64 1.28 6.64
CA LYS A 125 16.33 0.48 5.47
C LYS A 125 17.01 -0.88 5.54
N GLU A 126 16.26 -1.94 5.26
CA GLU A 126 16.81 -3.28 5.08
C GLU A 126 16.50 -3.76 3.66
N SER A 127 17.54 -4.21 2.95
CA SER A 127 17.41 -4.74 1.60
C SER A 127 17.68 -6.24 1.61
N TYR A 128 16.76 -7.03 1.05
CA TYR A 128 16.91 -8.47 0.84
C TYR A 128 17.14 -8.72 -0.65
N VAL A 129 18.22 -9.44 -0.96
CA VAL A 129 18.47 -9.91 -2.32
C VAL A 129 18.35 -11.43 -2.31
N GLU A 130 17.35 -11.95 -2.99
CA GLU A 130 17.22 -13.38 -3.20
C GLU A 130 17.96 -13.78 -4.48
N LEU A 131 19.00 -14.59 -4.34
CA LEU A 131 19.77 -15.15 -5.44
C LEU A 131 19.10 -16.45 -5.92
N SER A 132 18.05 -16.32 -6.72
CA SER A 132 17.41 -17.43 -7.42
C SER A 132 17.57 -17.26 -8.94
N LYS A 133 17.05 -18.22 -9.74
CA LYS A 133 17.00 -18.05 -11.22
C LYS A 133 16.30 -16.76 -11.66
N HIS A 134 15.46 -16.20 -10.80
CA HIS A 134 14.82 -14.90 -10.96
C HIS A 134 15.17 -14.07 -9.73
N SER A 135 16.37 -13.48 -9.73
CA SER A 135 16.81 -12.58 -8.65
C SER A 135 15.79 -11.46 -8.46
N TYR A 136 15.21 -11.35 -7.28
CA TYR A 136 14.39 -10.20 -6.92
C TYR A 136 14.95 -9.57 -5.64
N SER A 137 14.84 -8.26 -5.55
CA SER A 137 15.16 -7.52 -4.35
C SER A 137 13.89 -7.01 -3.70
N GLN A 138 13.86 -7.05 -2.37
CA GLN A 138 12.82 -6.44 -1.56
C GLN A 138 13.47 -5.43 -0.64
N GLU A 139 12.89 -4.25 -0.58
CA GLU A 139 13.32 -3.20 0.35
C GLU A 139 12.25 -3.00 1.41
N HIS A 140 12.68 -2.99 2.65
CA HIS A 140 11.82 -2.78 3.80
C HIS A 140 12.28 -1.55 4.58
N LEU A 141 11.32 -0.77 5.03
CA LEU A 141 11.52 0.25 6.03
C LEU A 141 11.22 -0.35 7.41
N HIS A 142 12.18 -0.25 8.29
CA HIS A 142 12.00 -0.56 9.71
C HIS A 142 11.73 0.73 10.46
N ILE A 143 10.75 0.68 11.35
CA ILE A 143 10.34 1.79 12.20
C ILE A 143 10.35 1.31 13.63
N ILE A 144 11.23 1.87 14.43
CA ILE A 144 11.28 1.60 15.85
C ILE A 144 10.43 2.64 16.57
N ALA A 145 9.38 2.18 17.24
CA ALA A 145 8.48 3.01 18.01
C ALA A 145 8.04 2.25 19.28
N ASN A 146 8.15 2.86 20.45
CA ASN A 146 7.81 2.26 21.74
C ASN A 146 8.49 0.89 21.94
N ASP A 147 9.79 0.80 21.67
CA ASP A 147 10.62 -0.43 21.76
C ASP A 147 10.17 -1.58 20.82
N ASN A 148 9.26 -1.32 19.88
CA ASN A 148 8.83 -2.30 18.88
C ASN A 148 9.40 -1.98 17.50
N ASP A 149 9.73 -3.04 16.75
CA ASP A 149 10.21 -2.95 15.37
C ASP A 149 9.09 -3.29 14.40
N PHE A 150 8.62 -2.30 13.66
CA PHE A 150 7.62 -2.42 12.61
C PHE A 150 8.29 -2.45 11.25
N LYS A 151 8.03 -3.51 10.50
CA LYS A 151 8.63 -3.72 9.18
C LYS A 151 7.58 -3.56 8.09
N ILE A 152 7.80 -2.61 7.18
CA ILE A 152 6.92 -2.37 6.02
C ILE A 152 7.69 -2.52 4.72
N LEU A 153 7.05 -3.16 3.75
CA LEU A 153 7.60 -3.29 2.40
C LEU A 153 7.44 -1.97 1.65
N ILE A 154 8.53 -1.40 1.16
CA ILE A 154 8.53 -0.14 0.42
C ILE A 154 8.81 -0.32 -1.06
N SER A 155 9.60 -1.34 -1.44
CA SER A 155 9.90 -1.62 -2.84
C SER A 155 10.15 -3.10 -3.09
N THR A 156 9.80 -3.54 -4.31
CA THR A 156 10.25 -4.82 -4.88
C THR A 156 10.64 -4.60 -6.33
N THR A 157 11.45 -5.50 -6.92
CA THR A 157 11.77 -5.46 -8.37
C THR A 157 10.54 -5.54 -9.28
N VAL A 158 9.42 -6.02 -8.76
CA VAL A 158 8.16 -6.19 -9.51
C VAL A 158 7.18 -5.05 -9.24
N LEU A 159 7.26 -4.44 -8.06
CA LEU A 159 6.39 -3.34 -7.66
C LEU A 159 7.22 -2.05 -7.67
N VAL A 160 6.76 -1.06 -8.43
CA VAL A 160 7.29 0.31 -8.31
C VAL A 160 6.86 0.80 -6.92
N GLY A 161 7.77 0.66 -5.96
CA GLY A 161 7.57 1.10 -4.58
C GLY A 161 7.97 2.56 -4.42
N GLU A 162 7.65 3.09 -3.27
CA GLU A 162 8.07 4.43 -2.91
C GLU A 162 9.51 4.46 -2.51
N ASP A 163 10.11 5.61 -2.78
CA ASP A 163 11.48 5.83 -2.38
C ASP A 163 11.55 5.93 -0.84
N TYR A 164 12.44 5.14 -0.24
CA TYR A 164 12.78 5.24 1.20
C TYR A 164 13.03 6.69 1.61
N LYS A 165 13.66 7.46 0.73
CA LYS A 165 13.98 8.86 0.97
C LYS A 165 12.72 9.72 1.16
N ASP A 166 11.71 9.54 0.32
CA ASP A 166 10.48 10.35 0.41
C ASP A 166 9.74 10.11 1.75
N ILE A 167 9.73 8.85 2.21
CA ILE A 167 9.11 8.50 3.50
C ILE A 167 9.95 9.02 4.66
N SER A 168 11.27 8.82 4.64
CA SER A 168 12.16 9.28 5.70
C SER A 168 12.15 10.81 5.82
N ASP A 169 12.22 11.53 4.70
CA ASP A 169 12.13 13.00 4.68
C ASP A 169 10.79 13.49 5.26
N TYR A 170 9.69 12.78 4.96
CA TYR A 170 8.39 13.10 5.54
C TYR A 170 8.38 12.88 7.05
N LEU A 171 8.90 11.74 7.53
CA LEU A 171 8.94 11.42 8.97
C LEU A 171 9.84 12.38 9.74
N ILE A 172 11.00 12.73 9.21
CA ILE A 172 11.91 13.72 9.81
C ILE A 172 11.24 15.08 9.89
N LYS A 173 10.49 15.50 8.86
CA LYS A 173 9.74 16.75 8.88
C LYS A 173 8.70 16.79 9.99
N LYS A 174 8.08 15.64 10.32
CA LYS A 174 7.10 15.52 11.41
C LYS A 174 7.73 15.40 12.79
N ASN A 175 8.87 14.74 12.88
CA ASN A 175 9.65 14.63 14.12
C ASN A 175 11.16 14.70 13.80
N PRO A 176 11.79 15.86 14.00
CA PRO A 176 13.23 16.06 13.73
C PRO A 176 14.16 15.23 14.62
N ASN A 177 13.65 14.63 15.69
CA ASN A 177 14.45 13.83 16.64
C ASN A 177 14.57 12.35 16.19
N ILE A 178 13.96 11.96 15.07
CA ILE A 178 14.06 10.60 14.55
C ILE A 178 15.51 10.32 14.14
N ILE A 179 16.06 9.22 14.63
CA ILE A 179 17.38 8.74 14.22
C ILE A 179 17.20 7.99 12.88
N VAL A 180 17.81 8.53 11.83
CA VAL A 180 17.87 7.87 10.53
C VAL A 180 19.18 7.10 10.44
N ASP A 181 19.08 5.78 10.32
CA ASP A 181 20.25 4.93 10.11
C ASP A 181 20.36 4.61 8.63
N ASP A 182 21.25 5.31 7.95
CA ASP A 182 21.51 5.12 6.51
C ASP A 182 22.35 3.87 6.21
N THR A 183 22.73 3.10 7.24
CA THR A 183 23.44 1.84 7.04
C THR A 183 22.51 0.82 6.43
N ILE A 184 22.69 0.57 5.12
CA ILE A 184 21.95 -0.46 4.40
C ILE A 184 22.36 -1.82 4.93
N LYS A 185 21.52 -2.45 5.74
CA LYS A 185 21.70 -3.84 6.17
C LYS A 185 21.34 -4.78 5.00
N ASN A 186 22.32 -5.09 4.16
CA ASN A 186 22.12 -6.06 3.09
C ASN A 186 22.13 -7.47 3.67
N LYS A 187 20.98 -8.12 3.75
CA LYS A 187 20.90 -9.57 4.02
C LYS A 187 20.85 -10.32 2.69
N ARG A 188 21.89 -11.08 2.38
CA ARG A 188 21.84 -12.12 1.35
C ARG A 188 21.12 -13.34 1.93
N ILE A 189 20.01 -13.71 1.31
CA ILE A 189 19.37 -15.00 1.59
C ILE A 189 19.88 -15.96 0.52
N ASP A 190 20.90 -16.74 0.87
CA ASP A 190 21.30 -17.89 0.07
C ASP A 190 20.25 -18.99 0.28
N ILE A 191 19.36 -19.17 -0.69
CA ILE A 191 18.51 -20.37 -0.70
C ILE A 191 19.41 -21.56 -1.03
N VAL A 192 19.95 -22.18 0.01
CA VAL A 192 20.54 -23.51 -0.10
C VAL A 192 19.42 -24.43 -0.58
N ARG A 193 19.47 -24.83 -1.84
CA ARG A 193 18.64 -25.92 -2.35
C ARG A 193 18.91 -27.12 -1.46
N MET A 194 17.98 -27.45 -0.58
CA MET A 194 17.93 -28.79 -0.01
C MET A 194 17.70 -29.73 -1.20
N GLY A 195 18.81 -30.28 -1.68
CA GLY A 195 18.79 -31.30 -2.69
C GLY A 195 17.91 -32.43 -2.18
N LYS A 196 16.88 -32.75 -2.92
CA LYS A 196 16.21 -34.04 -2.79
C LYS A 196 17.29 -35.14 -3.02
N ARG A 197 17.63 -35.84 -1.96
CA ARG A 197 18.18 -37.19 -2.06
C ARG A 197 17.05 -38.17 -2.21
#